data_7cea281b16628b42764d4afcba7ac77a
#
_entry.id   7cea281b16628b42764d4afcba7ac77a
#
_cell.length_a   1.000
_cell.length_b   1.000
_cell.length_c   1.000
_cell.angle_alpha   90.00
_cell.angle_beta   90.00
_cell.angle_gamma   90.00
#
_symmetry.space_group_name_H-M   'P 1'
#
loop_
_entity.id
_entity.type
_entity.pdbx_description
1 polymer ?
#
loop_
_entity_poly.entity_id
_entity_poly.type
_entity_poly.pdbx_seq_one_letter_code
_entity_poly.pdbx_strand_id
1 'polypeptide(L)'
;MGVEYLACGNIMSDRIQSEDGSYSEWNMGGPAFYALSGMRIWTPQVKLVCKTGADYADSYGRWMDDNGVTRESVRVELEEHTRYTLRYNRDGSFTPTPHFSMEHLGYLKTHADDIDEAAAGCRIKGMYMAHNCDAV
;
A
#
# COMPACT_ATOMS: atom_id res chain seq x y z
N MET A 1 -3.67 9.91 -21.30
CA MET A 1 -4.83 9.03 -21.00
C MET A 1 -5.22 9.20 -19.55
N GLY A 2 -6.50 9.27 -19.27
CA GLY A 2 -7.00 9.43 -17.91
C GLY A 2 -6.88 8.14 -17.08
N VAL A 3 -6.94 8.27 -15.76
CA VAL A 3 -7.00 7.14 -14.83
C VAL A 3 -8.36 6.45 -14.97
N GLU A 4 -8.36 5.13 -15.00
CA GLU A 4 -9.55 4.29 -15.12
C GLU A 4 -9.74 3.29 -13.97
N TYR A 5 -8.66 3.03 -13.22
CA TYR A 5 -8.68 2.06 -12.11
C TYR A 5 -7.97 2.62 -10.89
N LEU A 6 -8.56 2.37 -9.72
CA LEU A 6 -8.01 2.77 -8.43
C LEU A 6 -7.66 1.55 -7.58
N ALA A 7 -6.48 1.57 -6.97
CA ALA A 7 -6.12 0.67 -5.88
C ALA A 7 -6.08 1.49 -4.59
N CYS A 8 -6.96 1.18 -3.64
CA CYS A 8 -7.17 1.95 -2.43
C CYS A 8 -6.79 1.15 -1.19
N GLY A 9 -6.13 1.77 -0.24
CA GLY A 9 -5.76 1.18 1.04
C GLY A 9 -4.28 1.30 1.36
N ASN A 10 -3.82 0.49 2.32
CA ASN A 10 -2.45 0.59 2.80
C ASN A 10 -1.42 -0.05 1.89
N ILE A 11 -0.26 0.57 1.87
CA ILE A 11 1.01 -0.04 1.52
C ILE A 11 1.71 -0.44 2.82
N MET A 12 2.48 -1.54 2.81
CA MET A 12 3.05 -2.14 4.01
C MET A 12 4.27 -2.96 3.66
N SER A 13 5.40 -2.65 4.24
CA SER A 13 6.61 -3.45 4.01
C SER A 13 6.68 -4.62 4.98
N ASP A 14 7.10 -5.76 4.46
CA ASP A 14 7.25 -6.99 5.22
C ASP A 14 8.69 -7.48 5.19
N ARG A 15 9.16 -8.04 6.28
CA ARG A 15 10.36 -8.86 6.32
C ARG A 15 10.07 -10.21 6.96
N ILE A 16 10.81 -11.21 6.55
CA ILE A 16 10.66 -12.57 7.06
C ILE A 16 11.73 -12.80 8.12
N GLN A 17 11.32 -13.36 9.26
CA GLN A 17 12.21 -13.91 10.26
C GLN A 17 12.31 -15.42 10.08
N SER A 18 13.52 -15.92 9.86
CA SER A 18 13.82 -17.34 9.75
C SER A 18 13.89 -18.00 11.12
N GLU A 19 13.87 -19.34 11.17
CA GLU A 19 13.96 -20.11 12.43
C GLU A 19 15.24 -19.85 13.22
N ASP A 20 16.35 -19.56 12.54
CA ASP A 20 17.64 -19.21 13.16
C ASP A 20 17.69 -17.79 13.72
N GLY A 21 16.60 -17.02 13.59
CA GLY A 21 16.48 -15.63 14.05
C GLY A 21 16.99 -14.60 13.06
N SER A 22 17.50 -15.00 11.89
CA SER A 22 17.90 -14.07 10.83
C SER A 22 16.69 -13.42 10.15
N TYR A 23 16.91 -12.25 9.51
CA TYR A 23 15.88 -11.49 8.82
C TYR A 23 16.19 -11.35 7.34
N SER A 24 15.14 -11.38 6.53
CA SER A 24 15.24 -10.95 5.14
C SER A 24 15.38 -9.43 5.05
N GLU A 25 15.69 -8.94 3.85
CA GLU A 25 15.47 -7.54 3.49
C GLU A 25 13.99 -7.16 3.66
N TRP A 26 13.72 -5.86 3.79
CA TRP A 26 12.37 -5.34 3.72
C TRP A 26 11.83 -5.41 2.30
N ASN A 27 10.68 -6.02 2.12
CA ASN A 27 10.03 -6.17 0.83
C ASN A 27 8.79 -5.30 0.76
N MET A 28 8.56 -4.68 -0.40
CA MET A 28 7.34 -3.94 -0.64
C MET A 28 6.15 -4.89 -0.68
N GLY A 29 5.12 -4.58 0.08
CA GLY A 29 3.90 -5.36 0.19
C GLY A 29 2.70 -4.46 0.48
N GLY A 30 1.68 -5.08 1.04
CA GLY A 30 0.41 -4.44 1.32
C GLY A 30 -0.62 -4.70 0.21
N PRO A 31 -1.87 -4.90 0.60
CA PRO A 31 -2.90 -5.33 -0.35
C PRO A 31 -3.15 -4.31 -1.46
N ALA A 32 -3.09 -3.00 -1.17
CA ALA A 32 -3.26 -1.97 -2.19
C ALA A 32 -2.09 -1.96 -3.19
N PHE A 33 -0.86 -2.21 -2.73
CA PHE A 33 0.30 -2.29 -3.63
C PHE A 33 0.25 -3.52 -4.53
N TYR A 34 -0.16 -4.67 -4.02
CA TYR A 34 -0.33 -5.86 -4.84
C TYR A 34 -1.42 -5.67 -5.90
N ALA A 35 -2.54 -5.04 -5.52
CA ALA A 35 -3.59 -4.70 -6.48
C ALA A 35 -3.10 -3.73 -7.55
N LEU A 36 -2.41 -2.66 -7.15
CA LEU A 36 -1.80 -1.69 -8.07
C LEU A 36 -0.85 -2.35 -9.06
N SER A 37 0.05 -3.19 -8.54
CA SER A 37 1.04 -3.90 -9.37
C SER A 37 0.37 -4.84 -10.37
N GLY A 38 -0.66 -5.58 -9.93
CA GLY A 38 -1.44 -6.45 -10.79
C GLY A 38 -2.18 -5.68 -11.88
N MET A 39 -2.86 -4.60 -11.54
CA MET A 39 -3.54 -3.73 -12.52
C MET A 39 -2.55 -3.14 -13.53
N ARG A 40 -1.37 -2.71 -13.05
CA ARG A 40 -0.35 -2.09 -13.90
C ARG A 40 0.19 -3.02 -14.99
N ILE A 41 0.14 -4.33 -14.80
CA ILE A 41 0.50 -5.32 -15.84
C ILE A 41 -0.44 -5.19 -17.05
N TRP A 42 -1.71 -4.89 -16.82
CA TRP A 42 -2.74 -4.85 -17.86
C TRP A 42 -2.97 -3.47 -18.43
N THR A 43 -2.77 -2.41 -17.65
CA THR A 43 -3.05 -1.04 -18.08
C THR A 43 -2.16 -0.03 -17.35
N PRO A 44 -1.73 1.04 -18.03
CA PRO A 44 -1.05 2.17 -17.39
C PRO A 44 -2.02 3.12 -16.67
N GLN A 45 -3.32 2.95 -16.82
CA GLN A 45 -4.36 3.88 -16.36
C GLN A 45 -4.78 3.60 -14.91
N VAL A 46 -3.80 3.42 -14.04
CA VAL A 46 -3.98 3.06 -12.63
C VAL A 46 -3.48 4.16 -11.71
N LYS A 47 -4.09 4.27 -10.53
CA LYS A 47 -3.69 5.21 -9.48
C LYS A 47 -3.78 4.51 -8.12
N LEU A 48 -2.80 4.77 -7.26
CA LEU A 48 -2.82 4.37 -5.85
C LEU A 48 -3.45 5.47 -5.01
N VAL A 49 -4.42 5.11 -4.19
CA VAL A 49 -5.03 6.00 -3.20
C VAL A 49 -4.67 5.45 -1.82
N CYS A 50 -3.75 6.11 -1.14
CA CYS A 50 -3.34 5.70 0.20
C CYS A 50 -2.81 6.86 1.02
N LYS A 51 -2.78 6.66 2.35
CA LYS A 51 -2.04 7.47 3.29
C LYS A 51 -0.86 6.65 3.81
N THR A 52 0.29 7.29 3.97
CA THR A 52 1.53 6.58 4.31
C THR A 52 2.52 7.48 5.04
N GLY A 53 3.68 6.96 5.37
CA GLY A 53 4.80 7.71 5.90
C GLY A 53 5.74 8.21 4.80
N ALA A 54 6.46 9.29 5.06
CA ALA A 54 7.35 9.96 4.11
C ALA A 54 8.43 9.03 3.52
N ASP A 55 8.84 8.03 4.28
CA ASP A 55 9.87 7.06 3.89
C ASP A 55 9.42 6.09 2.78
N TYR A 56 8.14 6.11 2.38
CA TYR A 56 7.67 5.35 1.21
C TYR A 56 8.39 5.75 -0.07
N ALA A 57 8.91 6.98 -0.12
CA ALA A 57 9.49 7.57 -1.33
C ALA A 57 10.67 6.75 -1.87
N ASP A 58 11.49 6.17 -0.99
CA ASP A 58 12.70 5.43 -1.37
C ASP A 58 12.44 4.01 -1.90
N SER A 59 11.23 3.51 -1.71
CA SER A 59 10.82 2.17 -2.17
C SER A 59 9.61 2.24 -3.12
N TYR A 60 8.42 2.35 -2.57
CA TYR A 60 7.18 2.44 -3.36
C TYR A 60 7.16 3.62 -4.32
N GLY A 61 7.61 4.77 -3.87
CA GLY A 61 7.67 5.96 -4.70
C GLY A 61 8.59 5.77 -5.90
N ARG A 62 9.77 5.21 -5.69
CA ARG A 62 10.69 4.88 -6.79
C ARG A 62 10.07 3.88 -7.75
N TRP A 63 9.43 2.81 -7.24
CA TRP A 63 8.74 1.85 -8.08
C TRP A 63 7.63 2.50 -8.92
N MET A 64 6.86 3.43 -8.31
CA MET A 64 5.82 4.17 -9.03
C MET A 64 6.40 5.01 -10.17
N ASP A 65 7.49 5.74 -9.92
CA ASP A 65 8.18 6.53 -10.95
C ASP A 65 8.68 5.65 -12.09
N ASP A 66 9.35 4.55 -11.76
CA ASP A 66 9.91 3.61 -12.74
C ASP A 66 8.82 2.94 -13.59
N ASN A 67 7.60 2.81 -13.06
CA ASN A 67 6.47 2.21 -13.76
C ASN A 67 5.46 3.24 -14.32
N GLY A 68 5.76 4.53 -14.22
CA GLY A 68 4.90 5.59 -14.75
C GLY A 68 3.55 5.71 -14.02
N VAL A 69 3.52 5.38 -12.72
CA VAL A 69 2.35 5.52 -11.86
C VAL A 69 2.44 6.84 -11.10
N THR A 70 1.41 7.67 -11.19
CA THR A 70 1.38 8.96 -10.48
C THR A 70 1.32 8.78 -8.96
N ARG A 71 2.02 9.65 -8.22
CA ARG A 71 1.96 9.73 -6.76
C ARG A 71 0.90 10.70 -6.23
N GLU A 72 0.11 11.30 -7.12
CA GLU A 72 -0.79 12.41 -6.81
C GLU A 72 -1.78 12.12 -5.68
N SER A 73 -2.26 10.88 -5.55
CA SER A 73 -3.21 10.46 -4.51
C SER A 73 -2.56 9.66 -3.38
N VAL A 74 -1.23 9.75 -3.24
CA VAL A 74 -0.50 9.24 -2.07
C VAL A 74 -0.28 10.40 -1.12
N ARG A 75 -0.89 10.33 0.07
CA ARG A 75 -0.77 11.35 1.11
C ARG A 75 0.21 10.92 2.17
N VAL A 76 1.14 11.79 2.48
CA VAL A 76 2.10 11.61 3.57
C VAL A 76 1.52 12.21 4.84
N GLU A 77 1.21 11.37 5.82
CA GLU A 77 0.63 11.77 7.11
C GLU A 77 1.60 11.56 8.27
N LEU A 78 2.59 10.68 8.11
CA LEU A 78 3.54 10.29 9.15
C LEU A 78 4.96 10.25 8.58
N GLU A 79 5.96 10.03 9.45
CA GLU A 79 7.35 9.86 9.01
C GLU A 79 7.60 8.47 8.43
N GLU A 80 7.03 7.44 9.05
CA GLU A 80 7.24 6.03 8.69
C GLU A 80 5.96 5.38 8.18
N HIS A 81 6.08 4.60 7.10
CA HIS A 81 5.00 3.73 6.64
C HIS A 81 4.93 2.45 7.49
N THR A 82 3.81 1.72 7.39
CA THR A 82 3.59 0.50 8.16
C THR A 82 4.54 -0.62 7.76
N ARG A 83 4.99 -1.37 8.77
CA ARG A 83 5.90 -2.51 8.60
C ARG A 83 5.48 -3.68 9.47
N TYR A 84 5.68 -4.90 8.96
CA TYR A 84 5.55 -6.15 9.69
C TYR A 84 6.81 -6.99 9.63
N THR A 85 7.08 -7.72 10.70
CA THR A 85 7.95 -8.88 10.66
C THR A 85 7.07 -10.13 10.68
N LEU A 86 7.24 -11.01 9.71
CA LEU A 86 6.51 -12.27 9.59
C LEU A 86 7.44 -13.42 9.97
N ARG A 87 7.10 -14.15 11.04
CA ARG A 87 7.80 -15.36 11.43
C ARG A 87 6.99 -16.58 10.99
N TYR A 88 7.55 -17.38 10.10
CA TYR A 88 6.94 -18.64 9.69
C TYR A 88 7.27 -19.74 10.70
N ASN A 89 6.27 -20.51 11.07
CA ASN A 89 6.35 -21.64 11.98
C ASN A 89 6.49 -22.95 11.18
N ARG A 90 6.93 -24.02 11.86
CA ARG A 90 7.12 -25.33 11.21
C ARG A 90 5.85 -25.96 10.66
N ASP A 91 4.69 -25.61 11.22
CA ASP A 91 3.38 -26.09 10.79
C ASP A 91 2.82 -25.33 9.56
N GLY A 92 3.59 -24.37 9.02
CA GLY A 92 3.17 -23.53 7.90
C GLY A 92 2.35 -22.30 8.29
N SER A 93 2.02 -22.13 9.57
CA SER A 93 1.43 -20.90 10.07
C SER A 93 2.46 -19.77 10.14
N PHE A 94 2.00 -18.54 10.29
CA PHE A 94 2.89 -17.40 10.51
C PHE A 94 2.39 -16.53 11.66
N THR A 95 3.34 -15.86 12.31
CA THR A 95 3.07 -14.90 13.38
C THR A 95 3.50 -13.52 12.90
N PRO A 96 2.56 -12.59 12.71
CA PRO A 96 2.89 -11.21 12.34
C PRO A 96 3.27 -10.41 13.58
N THR A 97 4.33 -9.63 13.49
CA THR A 97 4.71 -8.63 14.49
C THR A 97 4.64 -7.25 13.86
N PRO A 98 3.63 -6.43 14.21
CA PRO A 98 3.52 -5.08 13.69
C PRO A 98 4.58 -4.17 14.33
N HIS A 99 5.14 -3.27 13.53
CA HIS A 99 6.04 -2.19 13.97
C HIS A 99 5.31 -0.83 14.01
N PHE A 100 4.04 -0.86 14.34
CA PHE A 100 3.18 0.32 14.46
C PHE A 100 2.09 0.09 15.52
N SER A 101 1.48 1.16 15.99
CA SER A 101 0.32 1.10 16.90
C SER A 101 -1.00 1.12 16.11
N MET A 102 -2.10 0.77 16.77
CA MET A 102 -3.44 0.94 16.19
C MET A 102 -3.79 2.40 15.91
N GLU A 103 -3.27 3.33 16.72
CA GLU A 103 -3.40 4.77 16.49
C GLU A 103 -2.69 5.17 15.20
N HIS A 104 -1.45 4.71 14.99
CA HIS A 104 -0.70 4.91 13.76
C HIS A 104 -1.50 4.42 12.54
N LEU A 105 -2.06 3.22 12.62
CA LEU A 105 -2.89 2.66 11.55
C LEU A 105 -4.15 3.50 11.28
N GLY A 106 -4.71 4.10 12.32
CA GLY A 106 -5.85 5.01 12.22
C GLY A 106 -5.56 6.25 11.38
N TYR A 107 -4.38 6.86 11.54
CA TYR A 107 -3.95 8.01 10.72
C TYR A 107 -3.77 7.67 9.24
N LEU A 108 -3.50 6.42 8.93
CA LEU A 108 -3.27 5.95 7.55
C LEU A 108 -4.54 5.40 6.89
N LYS A 109 -5.69 5.55 7.51
CA LYS A 109 -6.97 5.08 6.99
C LYS A 109 -7.37 5.88 5.74
N THR A 110 -7.73 5.18 4.67
CA THR A 110 -8.28 5.79 3.46
C THR A 110 -9.77 6.01 3.66
N HIS A 111 -10.24 7.24 3.50
CA HIS A 111 -11.64 7.63 3.62
C HIS A 111 -12.29 7.83 2.25
N ALA A 112 -13.62 7.90 2.22
CA ALA A 112 -14.38 8.14 1.00
C ALA A 112 -13.95 9.43 0.27
N ASP A 113 -13.70 10.50 1.01
CA ASP A 113 -13.25 11.78 0.46
C ASP A 113 -11.90 11.67 -0.30
N ASP A 114 -10.98 10.81 0.18
CA ASP A 114 -9.70 10.55 -0.48
C ASP A 114 -9.93 9.88 -1.85
N ILE A 115 -10.92 8.98 -1.91
CA ILE A 115 -11.28 8.26 -3.13
C ILE A 115 -12.01 9.20 -4.10
N ASP A 116 -12.94 10.01 -3.61
CA ASP A 116 -13.68 10.99 -4.44
C ASP A 116 -12.72 12.00 -5.06
N GLU A 117 -11.76 12.50 -4.29
CA GLU A 117 -10.72 13.40 -4.80
C GLU A 117 -9.86 12.73 -5.87
N ALA A 118 -9.43 11.48 -5.62
CA ALA A 118 -8.62 10.71 -6.58
C ALA A 118 -9.38 10.39 -7.87
N ALA A 119 -10.70 10.25 -7.81
CA ALA A 119 -11.58 9.95 -8.94
C ALA A 119 -12.01 11.22 -9.69
N ALA A 120 -11.83 12.42 -9.12
CA ALA A 120 -12.29 13.66 -9.69
C ALA A 120 -11.76 13.87 -11.13
N GLY A 121 -12.67 14.14 -12.06
CA GLY A 121 -12.33 14.32 -13.48
C GLY A 121 -11.93 13.04 -14.22
N CYS A 122 -12.01 11.88 -13.57
CA CYS A 122 -11.68 10.57 -14.15
C CYS A 122 -12.95 9.77 -14.46
N ARG A 123 -12.87 8.92 -15.47
CA ARG A 123 -13.91 7.91 -15.74
C ARG A 123 -13.50 6.57 -15.16
N ILE A 124 -13.75 6.38 -13.87
CA ILE A 124 -13.37 5.16 -13.18
C ILE A 124 -14.21 3.97 -13.66
N LYS A 125 -13.55 2.92 -14.11
CA LYS A 125 -14.15 1.65 -14.55
C LYS A 125 -14.15 0.58 -13.47
N GLY A 126 -13.21 0.68 -12.53
CA GLY A 126 -13.12 -0.26 -11.42
C GLY A 126 -12.19 0.23 -10.33
N MET A 127 -12.42 -0.27 -9.11
CA MET A 127 -11.53 -0.03 -7.99
C MET A 127 -11.39 -1.28 -7.13
N TYR A 128 -10.22 -1.40 -6.53
CA TYR A 128 -9.94 -2.35 -5.48
C TYR A 128 -9.85 -1.58 -4.15
N MET A 129 -10.61 -2.03 -3.16
CA MET A 129 -10.58 -1.48 -1.81
C MET A 129 -9.97 -2.51 -0.88
N ALA A 130 -8.78 -2.22 -0.40
CA ALA A 130 -8.09 -3.05 0.55
C ALA A 130 -8.60 -2.82 1.98
N HIS A 131 -8.16 -3.67 2.88
CA HIS A 131 -8.33 -3.46 4.31
C HIS A 131 -7.81 -2.07 4.73
N ASN A 132 -8.41 -1.49 5.76
CA ASN A 132 -8.15 -0.12 6.23
C ASN A 132 -8.66 0.99 5.27
N CYS A 133 -9.73 0.72 4.56
CA CYS A 133 -10.54 1.74 3.90
C CYS A 133 -11.84 1.96 4.67
N ASP A 134 -12.24 3.21 4.81
CA ASP A 134 -13.52 3.63 5.37
C ASP A 134 -14.29 4.35 4.25
N ALA A 135 -14.96 3.58 3.44
CA ALA A 135 -15.72 4.08 2.29
C ALA A 135 -17.24 4.16 2.54
N VAL A 136 -17.64 4.03 3.80
CA VAL A 136 -19.07 4.03 4.20
C VAL A 136 -19.37 5.26 5.04
#